data_c7132a6129a0e60b150662294a77dfc5
#
_entry.id   c7132a6129a0e60b150662294a77dfc5
#
_cell.length_a   1.000
_cell.length_b   1.000
_cell.length_c   1.000
_cell.angle_alpha   90.00
_cell.angle_beta   90.00
_cell.angle_gamma   90.00
#
_symmetry.space_group_name_H-M   'P 1'
#
loop_
_entity.id
_entity.type
_entity.pdbx_description
1 polymer ?
#
loop_
_entity_poly.entity_id
_entity_poly.type
_entity_poly.pdbx_seq_one_letter_code
_entity_poly.pdbx_strand_id
1 'polypeptide(L)'
;METRDVITQLKFAGIPVRDQDRAVQFWTEKMGFKVVTDQPMGEQRWIELSIRTSTTRIVLFTPPGHEDRIGSFFNGSFECDDVEATWRQLSAKGVEFVKPPKREDWGTSAIFKDSEGNQFVMSSG
;
A
#
# COMPACT_ATOMS: atom_id res chain seq x y z
N MET A 1 16.31 36.19 2.57
CA MET A 1 16.88 34.91 2.94
C MET A 1 16.09 33.78 2.25
N GLU A 2 16.81 32.93 1.59
CA GLU A 2 16.19 31.82 0.88
C GLU A 2 15.79 30.70 1.84
N THR A 3 14.55 30.25 1.72
CA THR A 3 14.09 29.13 2.49
C THR A 3 14.41 27.84 1.73
N ARG A 4 15.12 26.96 2.37
CA ARG A 4 15.50 25.69 1.77
C ARG A 4 14.68 24.58 2.41
N ASP A 5 14.20 23.67 1.57
CA ASP A 5 13.51 22.48 2.06
C ASP A 5 14.48 21.61 2.84
N VAL A 6 14.19 21.37 4.11
CA VAL A 6 15.01 20.51 4.94
C VAL A 6 14.46 19.09 4.98
N ILE A 7 13.18 18.93 4.62
CA ILE A 7 12.56 17.62 4.47
C ILE A 7 12.75 17.19 3.02
N THR A 8 13.34 16.03 2.80
CA THR A 8 13.75 15.60 1.48
C THR A 8 12.81 14.61 0.82
N GLN A 9 12.06 13.83 1.60
CA GLN A 9 11.13 12.85 1.04
C GLN A 9 10.26 12.25 2.13
N LEU A 10 9.21 11.58 1.72
CA LEU A 10 8.45 10.71 2.62
C LEU A 10 9.20 9.38 2.67
N LYS A 11 9.82 9.07 3.81
CA LYS A 11 10.67 7.89 3.94
C LYS A 11 9.85 6.60 3.84
N PHE A 12 8.76 6.52 4.59
CA PHE A 12 7.85 5.40 4.49
C PHE A 12 6.44 5.83 4.90
N ALA A 13 5.45 5.04 4.47
CA ALA A 13 4.07 5.18 4.86
C ALA A 13 3.65 3.91 5.58
N GLY A 14 2.94 4.04 6.69
CA GLY A 14 2.49 2.89 7.47
C GLY A 14 1.13 2.40 7.03
N ILE A 15 0.99 1.08 6.90
CA ILE A 15 -0.29 0.44 6.64
C ILE A 15 -0.65 -0.36 7.89
N PRO A 16 -1.78 -0.05 8.55
CA PRO A 16 -2.17 -0.74 9.76
C PRO A 16 -2.72 -2.13 9.44
N VAL A 17 -2.22 -3.14 10.15
CA VAL A 17 -2.62 -4.53 9.94
C VAL A 17 -2.78 -5.25 11.27
N ARG A 18 -3.67 -6.24 11.34
CA ARG A 18 -3.83 -7.10 12.50
C ARG A 18 -2.88 -8.29 12.43
N ASP A 19 -2.73 -8.83 11.24
CA ASP A 19 -1.94 -10.04 10.99
C ASP A 19 -0.81 -9.70 10.04
N GLN A 20 0.39 -9.51 10.60
CA GLN A 20 1.55 -9.11 9.82
C GLN A 20 1.98 -10.18 8.82
N ASP A 21 1.89 -11.46 9.17
CA ASP A 21 2.26 -12.55 8.24
C ASP A 21 1.34 -12.56 7.02
N ARG A 22 0.05 -12.45 7.26
CA ARG A 22 -0.93 -12.42 6.17
C ARG A 22 -0.77 -11.19 5.31
N ALA A 23 -0.46 -10.05 5.93
CA ALA A 23 -0.23 -8.81 5.21
C ALA A 23 1.01 -8.91 4.32
N VAL A 24 2.10 -9.49 4.84
CA VAL A 24 3.30 -9.71 4.03
C VAL A 24 2.99 -10.58 2.81
N GLN A 25 2.22 -11.65 2.99
CA GLN A 25 1.83 -12.50 1.87
C GLN A 25 1.05 -11.72 0.82
N PHE A 26 0.10 -10.91 1.24
CA PHE A 26 -0.70 -10.12 0.32
C PHE A 26 0.17 -9.14 -0.48
N TRP A 27 0.97 -8.34 0.21
CA TRP A 27 1.72 -7.28 -0.45
C TRP A 27 2.90 -7.81 -1.28
N THR A 28 3.44 -8.98 -0.94
CA THR A 28 4.53 -9.59 -1.72
C THR A 28 4.00 -10.48 -2.84
N GLU A 29 3.13 -11.44 -2.53
CA GLU A 29 2.68 -12.43 -3.51
C GLU A 29 1.69 -11.86 -4.52
N LYS A 30 0.77 -11.00 -4.06
CA LYS A 30 -0.24 -10.43 -4.95
C LYS A 30 0.19 -9.11 -5.55
N MET A 31 0.77 -8.23 -4.76
CA MET A 31 1.13 -6.89 -5.21
C MET A 31 2.54 -6.80 -5.78
N GLY A 32 3.39 -7.80 -5.50
CA GLY A 32 4.74 -7.83 -6.05
C GLY A 32 5.77 -6.96 -5.33
N PHE A 33 5.44 -6.48 -4.14
CA PHE A 33 6.41 -5.72 -3.35
C PHE A 33 7.46 -6.65 -2.77
N LYS A 34 8.58 -6.10 -2.31
CA LYS A 34 9.68 -6.89 -1.75
C LYS A 34 9.94 -6.50 -0.32
N VAL A 35 10.17 -7.51 0.53
CA VAL A 35 10.57 -7.28 1.91
C VAL A 35 12.01 -6.78 1.94
N VAL A 36 12.21 -5.62 2.54
CA VAL A 36 13.54 -5.03 2.73
C VAL A 36 14.03 -5.31 4.15
N THR A 37 13.13 -5.21 5.12
CA THR A 37 13.44 -5.41 6.53
C THR A 37 12.29 -6.16 7.18
N ASP A 38 12.63 -7.13 8.03
CA ASP A 38 11.66 -7.86 8.84
C ASP A 38 12.38 -8.28 10.11
N GLN A 39 12.21 -7.49 11.17
CA GLN A 39 12.92 -7.70 12.43
C GLN A 39 11.97 -7.60 13.61
N PRO A 40 12.24 -8.34 14.68
CA PRO A 40 11.46 -8.20 15.92
C PRO A 40 11.50 -6.76 16.43
N MET A 41 10.35 -6.29 16.91
CA MET A 41 10.23 -4.97 17.52
C MET A 41 9.15 -5.04 18.59
N GLY A 42 9.54 -5.31 19.84
CA GLY A 42 8.58 -5.50 20.92
C GLY A 42 7.69 -6.70 20.67
N GLU A 43 6.38 -6.50 20.72
CA GLU A 43 5.40 -7.57 20.52
C GLU A 43 5.04 -7.78 19.06
N GLN A 44 5.58 -6.97 18.18
CA GLN A 44 5.35 -7.09 16.75
C GLN A 44 6.67 -7.08 16.00
N ARG A 45 6.61 -7.08 14.69
CA ARG A 45 7.80 -7.00 13.85
C ARG A 45 7.82 -5.65 13.12
N TRP A 46 9.01 -5.13 12.87
CA TRP A 46 9.22 -4.02 11.96
C TRP A 46 9.38 -4.60 10.57
N ILE A 47 8.38 -4.39 9.71
CA ILE A 47 8.37 -4.94 8.36
C ILE A 47 8.30 -3.80 7.37
N GLU A 48 9.31 -3.71 6.53
CA GLU A 48 9.45 -2.65 5.55
C GLU A 48 9.51 -3.26 4.16
N LEU A 49 8.67 -2.75 3.26
CA LEU A 49 8.56 -3.23 1.88
C LEU A 49 8.99 -2.16 0.91
N SER A 50 9.59 -2.57 -0.20
CA SER A 50 9.94 -1.67 -1.30
C SER A 50 9.00 -1.87 -2.49
N ILE A 51 8.82 -0.80 -3.26
CA ILE A 51 7.99 -0.78 -4.46
C ILE A 51 8.89 -0.39 -5.62
N ARG A 52 9.31 -1.35 -6.46
CA ARG A 52 10.13 -1.09 -7.65
C ARG A 52 11.24 -0.06 -7.36
N THR A 53 11.20 1.08 -8.06
CA THR A 53 12.19 2.14 -7.91
C THR A 53 11.74 3.27 -6.98
N SER A 54 10.60 3.11 -6.32
CA SER A 54 10.11 4.15 -5.40
C SER A 54 11.07 4.31 -4.21
N THR A 55 11.32 5.55 -3.81
CA THR A 55 12.12 5.83 -2.61
C THR A 55 11.30 5.72 -1.33
N THR A 56 9.97 5.83 -1.45
CA THR A 56 9.07 5.67 -0.31
C THR A 56 8.83 4.21 -0.04
N ARG A 57 9.01 3.77 1.19
CA ARG A 57 8.76 2.40 1.63
C ARG A 57 7.39 2.27 2.28
N ILE A 58 6.89 1.04 2.32
CA ILE A 58 5.67 0.70 3.04
C ILE A 58 6.06 -0.05 4.30
N VAL A 59 5.49 0.34 5.43
CA VAL A 59 5.70 -0.35 6.70
C VAL A 59 4.38 -0.97 7.14
N LEU A 60 4.38 -2.29 7.36
CA LEU A 60 3.21 -3.02 7.86
C LEU A 60 3.33 -3.08 9.38
N PHE A 61 2.40 -2.47 10.08
CA PHE A 61 2.47 -2.37 11.54
C PHE A 61 1.12 -2.61 12.18
N THR A 62 1.14 -3.05 13.44
CA THR A 62 -0.06 -3.20 14.24
C THR A 62 -0.14 -2.01 15.20
N PRO A 63 -1.13 -1.13 15.07
CA PRO A 63 -1.22 0.07 15.89
C PRO A 63 -1.79 -0.27 17.27
N PRO A 64 -0.96 -0.28 18.33
CA PRO A 64 -1.45 -0.61 19.66
C PRO A 64 -2.52 0.38 20.13
N GLY A 65 -3.65 -0.15 20.59
CA GLY A 65 -4.76 0.68 21.05
C GLY A 65 -5.62 1.28 19.95
N HIS A 66 -5.31 1.00 18.68
CA HIS A 66 -6.05 1.55 17.54
C HIS A 66 -6.46 0.48 16.54
N GLU A 67 -6.57 -0.77 16.99
CA GLU A 67 -6.90 -1.91 16.13
C GLU A 67 -8.27 -1.77 15.47
N ASP A 68 -9.19 -1.04 16.09
CA ASP A 68 -10.51 -0.78 15.55
C ASP A 68 -10.49 0.06 14.27
N ARG A 69 -9.38 0.74 14.01
CA ARG A 69 -9.22 1.56 12.80
C ARG A 69 -8.70 0.78 11.61
N ILE A 70 -8.22 -0.43 11.84
CA ILE A 70 -7.69 -1.26 10.75
C ILE A 70 -8.84 -1.61 9.81
N GLY A 71 -8.60 -1.42 8.51
CA GLY A 71 -9.60 -1.72 7.49
C GLY A 71 -10.54 -0.56 7.14
N SER A 72 -10.51 0.53 7.89
CA SER A 72 -11.43 1.64 7.66
C SER A 72 -10.77 3.02 7.61
N PHE A 73 -9.49 3.09 7.93
CA PHE A 73 -8.86 4.39 8.17
C PHE A 73 -7.89 4.84 7.08
N PHE A 74 -7.08 3.92 6.53
CA PHE A 74 -6.00 4.31 5.62
C PHE A 74 -6.50 4.41 4.19
N ASN A 75 -6.19 5.56 3.54
CA ASN A 75 -6.46 5.79 2.13
C ASN A 75 -5.15 6.15 1.45
N GLY A 76 -4.52 5.16 0.82
CA GLY A 76 -3.32 5.38 0.05
C GLY A 76 -3.62 5.42 -1.44
N SER A 77 -2.72 6.01 -2.21
CA SER A 77 -2.82 6.05 -3.66
C SER A 77 -1.52 5.54 -4.27
N PHE A 78 -1.64 4.57 -5.16
CA PHE A 78 -0.51 4.02 -5.90
C PHE A 78 -0.61 4.42 -7.36
N GLU A 79 0.53 4.65 -7.97
CA GLU A 79 0.61 4.93 -9.40
C GLU A 79 0.90 3.65 -10.16
N CYS A 80 0.27 3.48 -11.30
CA CYS A 80 0.59 2.39 -12.22
C CYS A 80 0.50 2.89 -13.66
N ASP A 81 1.24 2.22 -14.54
CA ASP A 81 1.32 2.62 -15.93
C ASP A 81 0.01 2.36 -16.68
N ASP A 82 -0.63 1.22 -16.38
CA ASP A 82 -1.87 0.80 -17.03
C ASP A 82 -2.81 0.21 -15.99
N VAL A 83 -3.80 1.01 -15.57
CA VAL A 83 -4.73 0.63 -14.52
C VAL A 83 -5.57 -0.59 -14.92
N GLU A 84 -6.05 -0.64 -16.17
CA GLU A 84 -6.87 -1.76 -16.60
C GLU A 84 -6.11 -3.08 -16.63
N ALA A 85 -4.88 -3.07 -17.15
CA ALA A 85 -4.03 -4.26 -17.16
C ALA A 85 -3.71 -4.71 -15.73
N THR A 86 -3.38 -3.76 -14.86
CA THR A 86 -3.09 -4.04 -13.46
C THR A 86 -4.31 -4.61 -12.76
N TRP A 87 -5.47 -4.04 -12.99
CA TRP A 87 -6.74 -4.53 -12.44
C TRP A 87 -7.01 -5.99 -12.84
N ARG A 88 -6.79 -6.33 -14.11
CA ARG A 88 -6.98 -7.71 -14.58
C ARG A 88 -6.02 -8.67 -13.90
N GLN A 89 -4.76 -8.28 -13.80
CA GLN A 89 -3.74 -9.11 -13.17
C GLN A 89 -4.02 -9.33 -11.69
N LEU A 90 -4.35 -8.27 -10.97
CA LEU A 90 -4.61 -8.36 -9.54
C LEU A 90 -5.91 -9.09 -9.25
N SER A 91 -6.95 -8.87 -10.06
CA SER A 91 -8.22 -9.60 -9.91
C SER A 91 -8.02 -11.09 -10.11
N ALA A 92 -7.16 -11.49 -11.07
CA ALA A 92 -6.83 -12.89 -11.30
C ALA A 92 -6.10 -13.51 -10.11
N LYS A 93 -5.41 -12.71 -9.32
CA LYS A 93 -4.73 -13.17 -8.11
C LYS A 93 -5.63 -13.12 -6.87
N GLY A 94 -6.89 -12.72 -7.03
CA GLY A 94 -7.84 -12.68 -5.95
C GLY A 94 -7.89 -11.37 -5.17
N VAL A 95 -7.32 -10.31 -5.70
CA VAL A 95 -7.45 -8.99 -5.07
C VAL A 95 -8.86 -8.47 -5.29
N GLU A 96 -9.52 -8.03 -4.23
CA GLU A 96 -10.86 -7.50 -4.30
C GLU A 96 -10.84 -6.03 -4.69
N PHE A 97 -11.66 -5.65 -5.66
CA PHE A 97 -11.81 -4.26 -6.08
C PHE A 97 -13.15 -3.71 -5.62
N VAL A 98 -13.11 -2.58 -4.94
CA VAL A 98 -14.32 -1.85 -4.52
C VAL A 98 -14.91 -1.13 -5.71
N LYS A 99 -14.04 -0.56 -6.54
CA LYS A 99 -14.43 0.10 -7.78
C LYS A 99 -13.52 -0.35 -8.91
N PRO A 100 -14.11 -0.82 -10.03
CA PRO A 100 -13.31 -1.19 -11.21
C PRO A 100 -12.72 0.05 -11.86
N PRO A 101 -11.83 -0.13 -12.85
CA PRO A 101 -11.24 1.02 -13.54
C PRO A 101 -12.30 1.94 -14.16
N LYS A 102 -12.10 3.24 -13.94
CA LYS A 102 -12.93 4.27 -14.54
C LYS A 102 -12.03 5.31 -15.17
N ARG A 103 -12.29 5.59 -16.45
CA ARG A 103 -11.52 6.57 -17.19
C ARG A 103 -12.12 7.96 -17.01
N GLU A 104 -11.26 8.90 -16.65
CA GLU A 104 -11.60 10.31 -16.52
C GLU A 104 -10.70 11.11 -17.45
N ASP A 105 -10.95 12.43 -17.57
CA ASP A 105 -10.13 13.29 -18.43
C ASP A 105 -8.66 13.31 -18.00
N TRP A 106 -8.39 13.19 -16.69
CA TRP A 106 -7.04 13.24 -16.14
C TRP A 106 -6.33 11.88 -16.13
N GLY A 107 -7.05 10.79 -16.36
CA GLY A 107 -6.48 9.44 -16.33
C GLY A 107 -7.51 8.42 -15.88
N THR A 108 -7.01 7.25 -15.51
CA THR A 108 -7.84 6.12 -15.08
C THR A 108 -7.55 5.79 -13.62
N SER A 109 -8.57 5.42 -12.85
CA SER A 109 -8.39 5.02 -11.46
C SER A 109 -9.28 3.83 -11.11
N ALA A 110 -8.88 3.11 -10.05
CA ALA A 110 -9.63 2.00 -9.48
C ALA A 110 -9.36 1.98 -7.98
N ILE A 111 -10.20 1.29 -7.22
CA ILE A 111 -10.03 1.16 -5.77
C ILE A 111 -10.03 -0.31 -5.41
N PHE A 112 -9.00 -0.75 -4.68
CA PHE A 112 -8.87 -2.13 -4.23
C PHE A 112 -8.74 -2.20 -2.72
N LYS A 113 -8.93 -3.42 -2.19
CA LYS A 113 -8.74 -3.71 -0.77
C LYS A 113 -7.52 -4.59 -0.56
N ASP A 114 -6.81 -4.37 0.55
CA ASP A 114 -5.77 -5.29 0.97
C ASP A 114 -6.36 -6.44 1.80
N SER A 115 -5.49 -7.26 2.38
CA SER A 115 -5.90 -8.41 3.19
C SER A 115 -6.64 -8.04 4.48
N GLU A 116 -6.55 -6.78 4.90
CA GLU A 116 -7.16 -6.30 6.14
C GLU A 116 -8.41 -5.46 5.89
N GLY A 117 -8.78 -5.27 4.63
CA GLY A 117 -9.90 -4.42 4.26
C GLY A 117 -9.56 -2.95 4.08
N ASN A 118 -8.28 -2.58 4.22
CA ASN A 118 -7.86 -1.20 3.93
C ASN A 118 -8.04 -0.93 2.45
N GLN A 119 -8.48 0.28 2.11
CA GLN A 119 -8.77 0.64 0.73
C GLN A 119 -7.71 1.57 0.16
N PHE A 120 -7.37 1.33 -1.09
CA PHE A 120 -6.34 2.09 -1.79
C PHE A 120 -6.81 2.43 -3.19
N VAL A 121 -6.43 3.61 -3.64
CA VAL A 121 -6.62 4.02 -5.04
C VAL A 121 -5.40 3.59 -5.83
N MET A 122 -5.59 3.11 -7.04
CA MET A 122 -4.51 3.07 -8.02
C MET A 122 -4.92 3.88 -9.24
N SER A 123 -3.97 4.61 -9.79
CA SER A 123 -4.27 5.54 -10.86
C SER A 123 -3.10 5.69 -11.83
N SER A 124 -3.43 6.16 -13.03
CA SER A 124 -2.48 6.55 -14.07
C SER A 124 -2.86 7.93 -14.58
N GLY A 125 -1.93 8.63 -15.14
CA GLY A 125 -2.14 9.97 -15.67
C GLY A 125 -1.47 11.07 -14.90
#